data_d95274314636ee008e5e2779043a2abe
#
_entry.id   d95274314636ee008e5e2779043a2abe
#
_cell.length_a   1.000
_cell.length_b   1.000
_cell.length_c   1.000
_cell.angle_alpha   90.00
_cell.angle_beta   90.00
_cell.angle_gamma   90.00
#
_symmetry.space_group_name_H-M   'P 1'
#
loop_
_entity.id
_entity.type
_entity.pdbx_description
1 polymer ?
#
loop_
_entity_poly.entity_id
_entity_poly.type
_entity_poly.pdbx_seq_one_letter_code
_entity_poly.pdbx_strand_id
1 'polypeptide(L)'
;MHSIRRKLLITLIGALLAAGFTTAAATFFSAQTEFNKFLDTHLKETAESLAQSVTHSFPLADPDHLTIIGDAQSYHIVVQVYDSANNTVWQREDQPYLPLPDAPGFARAKLNGVNWRTYSTPAGPLIITVGQDTAVRTELAASSAFRVLQPLCLLLPFIAIAVWIVVGSGLAPLEKTARSVARRSPTSLDPISTKGLPLELAGLVSAINHLLDRLRESLSAQQRFASDAAHELRTPLTALKLQVQLAQRAKTDEAREKSLMRLNEGINRATRLVQQLLTLARLDPDSTKHPASTIKLDSLAHSVCEDMTPIASQKSITVTAVTEPASTEGLEDAVRLMMTNLTDNAVRYTPEGGRIEIRTRTDADTDGAVIEICDNGPGIAPEERERVFDRFYRALGTKTSGTGLGLAIVKRIVDIHHGTIAIDDGLDGRGTTFRIRLPKLGAAAAAV
;
A
#
# COMPACT_ATOMS: atom_id res chain seq x y z
N MET A 1 14.14 1.04 15.04
CA MET A 1 13.28 0.46 13.99
C MET A 1 13.33 -1.06 14.08
N HIS A 2 12.19 -1.72 14.25
CA HIS A 2 12.13 -3.17 14.40
C HIS A 2 12.01 -3.80 13.01
N SER A 3 12.98 -4.62 12.62
CA SER A 3 12.95 -5.36 11.36
C SER A 3 11.78 -6.36 11.39
N ILE A 4 10.88 -6.27 10.38
CA ILE A 4 9.76 -7.21 10.18
C ILE A 4 10.28 -8.65 10.15
N ARG A 5 11.41 -8.88 9.48
CA ARG A 5 12.10 -10.18 9.44
C ARG A 5 12.40 -10.71 10.84
N ARG A 6 13.00 -9.87 11.70
CA ARG A 6 13.34 -10.25 13.08
C ARG A 6 12.09 -10.57 13.91
N LYS A 7 11.04 -9.77 13.77
CA LYS A 7 9.78 -9.99 14.48
C LYS A 7 9.12 -11.30 14.05
N LEU A 8 9.02 -11.55 12.74
CA LEU A 8 8.48 -12.79 12.20
C LEU A 8 9.29 -14.02 12.65
N LEU A 9 10.61 -13.96 12.57
CA LEU A 9 11.46 -15.07 13.02
C LEU A 9 11.28 -15.35 14.51
N ILE A 10 11.28 -14.32 15.37
CA ILE A 10 11.11 -14.50 16.82
C ILE A 10 9.73 -15.09 17.12
N THR A 11 8.66 -14.60 16.49
CA THR A 11 7.30 -15.11 16.74
C THR A 11 7.12 -16.54 16.24
N LEU A 12 7.60 -16.87 15.04
CA LEU A 12 7.48 -18.20 14.47
C LEU A 12 8.34 -19.24 15.21
N ILE A 13 9.59 -18.90 15.52
CA ILE A 13 10.47 -19.80 16.30
C ILE A 13 9.94 -19.93 17.73
N GLY A 14 9.48 -18.85 18.35
CA GLY A 14 8.86 -18.89 19.67
C GLY A 14 7.61 -19.77 19.71
N ALA A 15 6.73 -19.67 18.71
CA ALA A 15 5.56 -20.52 18.58
C ALA A 15 5.93 -22.01 18.36
N LEU A 16 6.96 -22.27 17.52
CA LEU A 16 7.47 -23.60 17.28
C LEU A 16 8.03 -24.24 18.56
N LEU A 17 8.82 -23.50 19.31
CA LEU A 17 9.39 -23.97 20.58
C LEU A 17 8.29 -24.21 21.63
N ALA A 18 7.31 -23.32 21.74
CA ALA A 18 6.17 -23.52 22.63
C ALA A 18 5.35 -24.76 22.27
N ALA A 19 5.02 -24.93 20.99
CA ALA A 19 4.33 -26.13 20.50
C ALA A 19 5.18 -27.40 20.72
N GLY A 20 6.47 -27.35 20.44
CA GLY A 20 7.38 -28.46 20.70
C GLY A 20 7.45 -28.82 22.18
N PHE A 21 7.57 -27.84 23.07
CA PHE A 21 7.58 -28.07 24.51
C PHE A 21 6.26 -28.67 25.03
N THR A 22 5.12 -28.13 24.60
CA THR A 22 3.80 -28.67 25.02
C THR A 22 3.59 -30.09 24.54
N THR A 23 3.97 -30.40 23.29
CA THR A 23 3.92 -31.76 22.74
C THR A 23 4.86 -32.71 23.48
N ALA A 24 6.09 -32.27 23.76
CA ALA A 24 7.06 -33.08 24.50
C ALA A 24 6.57 -33.38 25.92
N ALA A 25 6.05 -32.38 26.62
CA ALA A 25 5.49 -32.55 27.96
C ALA A 25 4.27 -33.51 27.95
N ALA A 26 3.34 -33.31 27.04
CA ALA A 26 2.18 -34.18 26.89
C ALA A 26 2.57 -35.62 26.60
N THR A 27 3.52 -35.84 25.67
CA THR A 27 4.03 -37.17 25.31
C THR A 27 4.75 -37.83 26.48
N PHE A 28 5.57 -37.06 27.23
CA PHE A 28 6.26 -37.54 28.41
C PHE A 28 5.27 -38.03 29.48
N PHE A 29 4.29 -37.25 29.84
CA PHE A 29 3.28 -37.63 30.86
C PHE A 29 2.39 -38.80 30.39
N SER A 30 2.01 -38.81 29.11
CA SER A 30 1.26 -39.90 28.52
C SER A 30 2.07 -41.21 28.54
N ALA A 31 3.33 -41.16 28.10
CA ALA A 31 4.23 -42.33 28.09
C ALA A 31 4.44 -42.88 29.53
N GLN A 32 4.66 -41.97 30.48
CA GLN A 32 4.82 -42.36 31.89
C GLN A 32 3.55 -43.05 32.43
N THR A 33 2.38 -42.55 32.09
CA THR A 33 1.10 -43.11 32.53
C THR A 33 0.85 -44.49 31.93
N GLU A 34 1.05 -44.63 30.64
CA GLU A 34 0.90 -45.92 29.95
C GLU A 34 1.92 -46.95 30.42
N PHE A 35 3.18 -46.53 30.64
CA PHE A 35 4.22 -47.41 31.14
C PHE A 35 3.90 -47.90 32.57
N ASN A 36 3.40 -47.05 33.44
CA ASN A 36 2.96 -47.40 34.77
C ASN A 36 1.79 -48.44 34.74
N LYS A 37 0.82 -48.23 33.85
CA LYS A 37 -0.28 -49.22 33.68
C LYS A 37 0.26 -50.56 33.17
N PHE A 38 1.18 -50.54 32.23
CA PHE A 38 1.83 -51.75 31.74
C PHE A 38 2.52 -52.54 32.84
N LEU A 39 3.32 -51.84 33.67
CA LEU A 39 4.00 -52.44 34.80
C LEU A 39 3.03 -52.96 35.87
N ASP A 40 1.93 -52.25 36.16
CA ASP A 40 0.90 -52.72 37.07
C ASP A 40 0.21 -53.98 36.53
N THR A 41 -0.11 -54.04 35.22
CA THR A 41 -0.64 -55.24 34.59
C THR A 41 0.34 -56.41 34.68
N HIS A 42 1.62 -56.16 34.44
CA HIS A 42 2.67 -57.16 34.51
C HIS A 42 2.86 -57.72 35.94
N LEU A 43 2.81 -56.84 36.97
CA LEU A 43 2.82 -57.28 38.39
C LEU A 43 1.63 -58.16 38.70
N LYS A 44 0.43 -57.80 38.25
CA LYS A 44 -0.80 -58.55 38.41
C LYS A 44 -0.70 -59.93 37.74
N GLU A 45 -0.34 -59.99 36.47
CA GLU A 45 -0.23 -61.24 35.71
C GLU A 45 0.83 -62.17 36.33
N THR A 46 1.96 -61.61 36.78
CA THR A 46 3.00 -62.38 37.44
C THR A 46 2.49 -63.00 38.73
N ALA A 47 1.81 -62.20 39.59
CA ALA A 47 1.25 -62.72 40.87
C ALA A 47 0.17 -63.76 40.64
N GLU A 48 -0.74 -63.55 39.70
CA GLU A 48 -1.82 -64.52 39.37
C GLU A 48 -1.29 -65.79 38.75
N SER A 49 -0.28 -65.73 37.86
CA SER A 49 0.41 -66.90 37.28
C SER A 49 1.09 -67.72 38.39
N LEU A 50 1.78 -67.04 39.33
CA LEU A 50 2.40 -67.71 40.45
C LEU A 50 1.35 -68.34 41.38
N ALA A 51 0.22 -67.67 41.64
CA ALA A 51 -0.89 -68.20 42.43
C ALA A 51 -1.46 -69.48 41.84
N GLN A 52 -1.65 -69.56 40.53
CA GLN A 52 -2.08 -70.74 39.82
C GLN A 52 -1.05 -71.90 39.94
N SER A 53 0.22 -71.56 39.77
CA SER A 53 1.28 -72.60 39.82
C SER A 53 1.43 -73.22 41.22
N VAL A 54 1.38 -72.37 42.25
CA VAL A 54 1.48 -72.80 43.64
C VAL A 54 0.25 -73.60 44.05
N THR A 55 -0.95 -73.24 43.63
CA THR A 55 -2.20 -73.97 43.94
C THR A 55 -2.17 -75.43 43.40
N HIS A 56 -1.48 -75.70 42.26
CA HIS A 56 -1.40 -76.95 41.63
C HIS A 56 -0.23 -77.89 42.16
N SER A 57 0.76 -77.28 42.83
CA SER A 57 1.97 -77.95 43.25
C SER A 57 2.17 -78.01 44.77
N PHE A 58 1.11 -77.87 45.58
CA PHE A 58 1.21 -77.99 47.02
C PHE A 58 1.32 -79.43 47.57
N PRO A 59 2.27 -79.73 48.54
CA PRO A 59 3.02 -78.85 49.40
C PRO A 59 4.37 -78.40 48.82
N LEU A 60 4.75 -77.12 49.04
CA LEU A 60 6.06 -76.51 48.71
C LEU A 60 7.13 -77.23 49.55
N ALA A 61 7.78 -78.25 48.98
CA ALA A 61 8.79 -79.03 49.65
C ALA A 61 10.17 -78.31 49.72
N ASP A 62 10.36 -77.21 48.95
CA ASP A 62 11.66 -76.51 48.88
C ASP A 62 11.50 -75.09 48.38
N PRO A 63 12.00 -74.03 49.15
CA PRO A 63 11.96 -72.67 48.74
C PRO A 63 12.71 -72.35 47.44
N ASP A 64 13.72 -73.15 47.08
CA ASP A 64 14.51 -72.96 45.90
C ASP A 64 13.75 -73.18 44.59
N HIS A 65 12.60 -73.87 44.63
CA HIS A 65 11.73 -74.04 43.44
C HIS A 65 10.98 -72.76 43.03
N LEU A 66 10.92 -71.71 43.89
CA LEU A 66 10.39 -70.41 43.56
C LEU A 66 11.32 -69.65 42.58
N THR A 67 12.53 -70.14 42.39
CA THR A 67 13.55 -69.51 41.53
C THR A 67 13.32 -69.71 40.02
N ILE A 68 12.44 -70.65 39.63
CA ILE A 68 12.29 -71.11 38.25
C ILE A 68 11.14 -70.40 37.52
N ILE A 69 10.30 -69.61 38.24
CA ILE A 69 9.11 -68.99 37.64
C ILE A 69 9.38 -67.54 37.29
N GLY A 70 9.86 -67.37 36.05
CA GLY A 70 9.88 -66.08 35.42
C GLY A 70 11.22 -65.35 35.47
N ASP A 71 11.48 -64.62 34.42
CA ASP A 71 12.63 -63.72 34.22
C ASP A 71 12.54 -62.49 35.13
N ALA A 72 12.39 -62.76 36.44
CA ALA A 72 12.22 -61.73 37.49
C ALA A 72 13.43 -60.80 37.63
N GLN A 73 14.57 -61.19 37.04
CA GLN A 73 15.78 -60.37 37.04
C GLN A 73 15.70 -59.16 36.12
N SER A 74 14.92 -59.24 35.05
CA SER A 74 14.84 -58.14 34.05
C SER A 74 14.12 -56.91 34.55
N TYR A 75 13.21 -57.04 35.55
CA TYR A 75 12.40 -55.91 36.03
C TYR A 75 12.57 -55.61 37.52
N HIS A 76 13.55 -56.14 38.23
CA HIS A 76 13.77 -56.00 39.67
C HIS A 76 12.49 -56.28 40.48
N ILE A 77 11.87 -57.39 40.21
CA ILE A 77 10.63 -57.86 40.87
C ILE A 77 11.01 -58.66 42.11
N VAL A 78 10.40 -58.35 43.23
CA VAL A 78 10.48 -59.16 44.49
C VAL A 78 9.23 -59.99 44.62
N VAL A 79 9.38 -61.26 44.85
CA VAL A 79 8.28 -62.22 45.10
C VAL A 79 8.33 -62.72 46.53
N GLN A 80 7.20 -62.62 47.23
CA GLN A 80 7.03 -63.08 48.60
C GLN A 80 5.77 -63.95 48.72
N VAL A 81 5.88 -65.14 49.31
CA VAL A 81 4.75 -66.01 49.60
C VAL A 81 4.56 -66.07 51.13
N TYR A 82 3.38 -65.70 51.61
CA TYR A 82 3.00 -65.74 52.99
C TYR A 82 1.99 -66.84 53.24
N ASP A 83 2.28 -67.76 54.20
CA ASP A 83 1.34 -68.75 54.69
C ASP A 83 0.61 -68.22 55.92
N SER A 84 -0.70 -68.00 55.78
CA SER A 84 -1.54 -67.48 56.82
C SER A 84 -1.83 -68.54 57.92
N ALA A 85 -1.69 -69.82 57.62
CA ALA A 85 -1.94 -70.94 58.58
C ALA A 85 -0.74 -71.15 59.51
N ASN A 86 0.48 -71.04 58.98
CA ASN A 86 1.71 -71.30 59.69
C ASN A 86 2.48 -70.08 60.10
N ASN A 87 2.03 -68.89 59.71
CA ASN A 87 2.69 -67.61 59.91
C ASN A 87 4.13 -67.60 59.39
N THR A 88 4.39 -68.25 58.23
CA THR A 88 5.68 -68.37 57.59
C THR A 88 5.77 -67.56 56.33
N VAL A 89 6.94 -67.03 56.01
CA VAL A 89 7.19 -66.26 54.77
C VAL A 89 8.31 -66.95 54.03
N TRP A 90 8.02 -67.25 52.73
CA TRP A 90 9.03 -67.71 51.80
C TRP A 90 9.39 -66.60 50.82
N GLN A 91 10.67 -66.31 50.76
CA GLN A 91 11.26 -65.37 49.79
C GLN A 91 12.74 -65.70 49.58
N ARG A 92 13.34 -65.10 48.56
CA ARG A 92 14.82 -65.24 48.37
C ARG A 92 15.54 -64.48 49.45
N GLU A 93 16.67 -65.03 49.95
CA GLU A 93 17.50 -64.45 50.99
C GLU A 93 18.09 -63.06 50.64
N ASP A 94 18.29 -62.79 49.36
CA ASP A 94 18.85 -61.52 48.83
C ASP A 94 17.79 -60.44 48.61
N GLN A 95 16.51 -60.70 48.86
CA GLN A 95 15.43 -59.78 48.64
C GLN A 95 14.90 -59.09 49.90
N PRO A 96 14.46 -57.84 49.82
CA PRO A 96 13.87 -57.13 50.94
C PRO A 96 12.51 -57.71 51.35
N TYR A 97 12.25 -57.74 52.66
CA TYR A 97 10.97 -58.21 53.22
C TYR A 97 9.88 -57.20 53.00
N LEU A 98 8.93 -57.46 52.12
CA LEU A 98 7.79 -56.62 51.85
C LEU A 98 6.77 -56.70 52.99
N PRO A 99 6.18 -55.57 53.43
CA PRO A 99 5.15 -55.62 54.46
C PRO A 99 3.91 -56.36 53.95
N LEU A 100 3.29 -57.14 54.82
CA LEU A 100 2.10 -57.86 54.49
C LEU A 100 0.94 -56.91 54.12
N PRO A 101 0.19 -57.27 53.08
CA PRO A 101 -0.89 -56.43 52.62
C PRO A 101 -2.10 -56.55 53.56
N ASP A 102 -2.78 -55.45 53.84
CA ASP A 102 -4.04 -55.42 54.59
C ASP A 102 -5.20 -56.07 53.81
N ALA A 103 -5.13 -56.04 52.49
CA ALA A 103 -6.12 -56.60 51.58
C ALA A 103 -5.48 -57.04 50.24
N PRO A 104 -6.09 -58.01 49.53
CA PRO A 104 -5.66 -58.38 48.18
C PRO A 104 -5.80 -57.20 47.21
N GLY A 105 -4.87 -57.11 46.24
CA GLY A 105 -4.87 -56.04 45.22
C GLY A 105 -3.59 -55.21 45.21
N PHE A 106 -3.67 -54.05 44.61
CA PHE A 106 -2.55 -53.11 44.52
C PHE A 106 -2.37 -52.30 45.79
N ALA A 107 -1.14 -52.25 46.32
CA ALA A 107 -0.79 -51.43 47.45
C ALA A 107 0.52 -50.64 47.19
N ARG A 108 0.79 -49.65 48.03
CA ARG A 108 2.07 -48.95 48.10
C ARG A 108 2.65 -49.20 49.50
N ALA A 109 3.90 -49.67 49.51
CA ALA A 109 4.62 -49.90 50.74
C ALA A 109 5.89 -49.04 50.76
N LYS A 110 6.31 -48.63 51.93
CA LYS A 110 7.59 -47.92 52.13
C LYS A 110 8.46 -48.80 53.03
N LEU A 111 9.62 -49.20 52.50
CA LEU A 111 10.56 -50.04 53.20
C LEU A 111 11.94 -49.48 53.11
N ASN A 112 12.63 -49.23 54.23
CA ASN A 112 14.02 -48.71 54.27
C ASN A 112 14.21 -47.41 53.45
N GLY A 113 13.19 -46.53 53.36
CA GLY A 113 13.21 -45.29 52.58
C GLY A 113 12.85 -45.48 51.11
N VAL A 114 12.73 -46.71 50.62
CA VAL A 114 12.36 -47.06 49.22
C VAL A 114 10.83 -47.25 49.16
N ASN A 115 10.22 -46.65 48.13
CA ASN A 115 8.79 -46.83 47.85
C ASN A 115 8.57 -48.00 46.91
N TRP A 116 7.72 -48.92 47.32
CA TRP A 116 7.37 -50.15 46.58
C TRP A 116 5.95 -50.09 46.05
N ARG A 117 5.73 -50.57 44.88
CA ARG A 117 4.42 -50.87 44.28
C ARG A 117 4.21 -52.35 44.37
N THR A 118 3.22 -52.81 45.09
CA THR A 118 2.94 -54.22 45.34
C THR A 118 1.58 -54.63 44.78
N TYR A 119 1.46 -55.89 44.39
CA TYR A 119 0.20 -56.53 44.07
C TYR A 119 0.16 -57.87 44.84
N SER A 120 -0.94 -58.11 45.53
CA SER A 120 -1.11 -59.31 46.35
C SER A 120 -2.38 -60.07 45.93
N THR A 121 -2.26 -61.40 45.80
CA THR A 121 -3.38 -62.27 45.41
C THR A 121 -3.42 -63.49 46.31
N PRO A 122 -4.64 -63.94 46.75
CA PRO A 122 -4.78 -65.17 47.51
C PRO A 122 -4.59 -66.42 46.62
N ALA A 123 -3.91 -67.44 47.17
CA ALA A 123 -3.71 -68.72 46.53
C ALA A 123 -4.01 -69.86 47.58
N GLY A 124 -5.27 -70.11 47.83
CA GLY A 124 -5.72 -70.95 48.95
C GLY A 124 -5.38 -70.41 50.31
N PRO A 125 -4.58 -71.10 51.18
CA PRO A 125 -4.12 -70.60 52.46
C PRO A 125 -2.96 -69.66 52.36
N LEU A 126 -2.41 -69.45 51.13
CA LEU A 126 -1.26 -68.65 50.90
C LEU A 126 -1.65 -67.28 50.32
N ILE A 127 -0.83 -66.27 50.56
CA ILE A 127 -0.92 -64.96 49.94
C ILE A 127 0.38 -64.72 49.18
N ILE A 128 0.27 -64.48 47.86
CA ILE A 128 1.40 -64.19 47.02
C ILE A 128 1.46 -62.68 46.80
N THR A 129 2.57 -62.09 47.17
CA THR A 129 2.85 -60.70 47.00
C THR A 129 4.02 -60.49 46.05
N VAL A 130 3.78 -59.72 44.99
CA VAL A 130 4.79 -59.33 44.01
C VAL A 130 4.98 -57.83 44.13
N GLY A 131 6.24 -57.40 44.27
CA GLY A 131 6.57 -55.99 44.47
C GLY A 131 7.67 -55.51 43.52
N GLN A 132 7.63 -54.22 43.22
CA GLN A 132 8.62 -53.57 42.42
C GLN A 132 8.96 -52.20 42.98
N ASP A 133 10.26 -51.85 43.01
CA ASP A 133 10.72 -50.51 43.43
C ASP A 133 10.21 -49.44 42.44
N THR A 134 9.61 -48.38 43.01
CA THR A 134 9.10 -47.26 42.25
C THR A 134 10.21 -46.39 41.62
N ALA A 135 11.45 -46.44 42.15
CA ALA A 135 12.58 -45.72 41.55
C ALA A 135 12.97 -46.39 40.20
N VAL A 136 13.06 -47.70 40.17
CA VAL A 136 13.31 -48.48 38.94
C VAL A 136 12.20 -48.20 37.90
N ARG A 137 10.94 -48.16 38.32
CA ARG A 137 9.81 -47.82 37.45
C ARG A 137 9.95 -46.45 36.82
N THR A 138 10.37 -45.44 37.61
CA THR A 138 10.54 -44.08 37.10
C THR A 138 11.72 -43.96 36.14
N GLU A 139 12.81 -44.69 36.38
CA GLU A 139 13.95 -44.74 35.49
C GLU A 139 13.64 -45.40 34.15
N LEU A 140 12.93 -46.56 34.19
CA LEU A 140 12.49 -47.24 32.97
C LEU A 140 11.48 -46.40 32.18
N ALA A 141 10.55 -45.77 32.86
CA ALA A 141 9.58 -44.86 32.22
C ALA A 141 10.28 -43.66 31.59
N ALA A 142 11.25 -43.03 32.28
CA ALA A 142 12.00 -41.89 31.78
C ALA A 142 12.83 -42.26 30.53
N SER A 143 13.53 -43.42 30.58
CA SER A 143 14.34 -43.92 29.43
C SER A 143 13.47 -44.18 28.22
N SER A 144 12.29 -44.77 28.42
CA SER A 144 11.33 -45.02 27.34
C SER A 144 10.74 -43.73 26.76
N ALA A 145 10.35 -42.78 27.61
CA ALA A 145 9.86 -41.47 27.19
C ALA A 145 10.95 -40.71 26.40
N PHE A 146 12.23 -40.78 26.84
CA PHE A 146 13.32 -40.09 26.12
C PHE A 146 13.51 -40.64 24.70
N ARG A 147 13.39 -41.95 24.49
CA ARG A 147 13.46 -42.58 23.15
C ARG A 147 12.35 -42.08 22.22
N VAL A 148 11.13 -41.87 22.75
CA VAL A 148 10.00 -41.32 21.98
C VAL A 148 10.23 -39.81 21.65
N LEU A 149 10.90 -39.07 22.53
CA LEU A 149 11.16 -37.64 22.32
C LEU A 149 12.37 -37.36 21.39
N GLN A 150 13.29 -38.32 21.24
CA GLN A 150 14.51 -38.15 20.43
C GLN A 150 14.23 -37.66 19.00
N PRO A 151 13.27 -38.23 18.22
CA PRO A 151 13.00 -37.76 16.86
C PRO A 151 12.44 -36.33 16.86
N LEU A 152 11.67 -35.94 17.88
CA LEU A 152 11.15 -34.58 18.02
C LEU A 152 12.27 -33.58 18.25
N CYS A 153 13.26 -33.90 19.10
CA CYS A 153 14.44 -33.07 19.35
C CYS A 153 15.29 -32.86 18.08
N LEU A 154 15.33 -33.81 17.17
CA LEU A 154 16.01 -33.69 15.87
C LEU A 154 15.20 -32.86 14.87
N LEU A 155 13.86 -33.00 14.87
CA LEU A 155 12.99 -32.35 13.93
C LEU A 155 12.87 -30.82 14.16
N LEU A 156 12.83 -30.37 15.42
CA LEU A 156 12.67 -28.97 15.78
C LEU A 156 13.75 -28.02 15.21
N PRO A 157 15.06 -28.31 15.35
CA PRO A 157 16.09 -27.47 14.74
C PRO A 157 16.03 -27.48 13.21
N PHE A 158 15.67 -28.61 12.59
CA PHE A 158 15.49 -28.69 11.14
C PHE A 158 14.38 -27.76 10.67
N ILE A 159 13.21 -27.77 11.32
CA ILE A 159 12.10 -26.85 11.00
C ILE A 159 12.51 -25.40 11.27
N ALA A 160 13.23 -25.11 12.35
CA ALA A 160 13.70 -23.76 12.65
C ALA A 160 14.64 -23.21 11.56
N ILE A 161 15.55 -24.05 11.05
CA ILE A 161 16.44 -23.71 9.93
C ILE A 161 15.63 -23.49 8.65
N ALA A 162 14.66 -24.37 8.35
CA ALA A 162 13.79 -24.21 7.18
C ALA A 162 13.00 -22.89 7.23
N VAL A 163 12.40 -22.56 8.37
CA VAL A 163 11.70 -21.28 8.59
C VAL A 163 12.65 -20.08 8.38
N TRP A 164 13.87 -20.16 8.92
CA TRP A 164 14.87 -19.09 8.77
C TRP A 164 15.24 -18.88 7.28
N ILE A 165 15.41 -19.94 6.49
CA ILE A 165 15.71 -19.86 5.05
C ILE A 165 14.52 -19.29 4.28
N VAL A 166 13.31 -19.83 4.51
CA VAL A 166 12.09 -19.40 3.78
C VAL A 166 11.76 -17.93 4.05
N VAL A 167 11.77 -17.49 5.31
CA VAL A 167 11.52 -16.10 5.67
C VAL A 167 12.63 -15.19 5.12
N GLY A 168 13.89 -15.65 5.16
CA GLY A 168 15.03 -14.91 4.64
C GLY A 168 14.95 -14.69 3.13
N SER A 169 14.68 -15.75 2.37
CA SER A 169 14.58 -15.69 0.90
C SER A 169 13.33 -14.94 0.43
N GLY A 170 12.19 -15.11 1.11
CA GLY A 170 10.94 -14.44 0.79
C GLY A 170 11.00 -12.91 1.00
N LEU A 171 11.73 -12.42 2.00
CA LEU A 171 11.86 -10.98 2.28
C LEU A 171 13.07 -10.31 1.59
N ALA A 172 14.01 -11.07 1.01
CA ALA A 172 15.18 -10.53 0.32
C ALA A 172 14.83 -9.59 -0.85
N PRO A 173 13.82 -9.87 -1.71
CA PRO A 173 13.43 -8.97 -2.80
C PRO A 173 12.95 -7.60 -2.29
N LEU A 174 12.19 -7.56 -1.19
CA LEU A 174 11.71 -6.32 -0.57
C LEU A 174 12.90 -5.43 -0.14
N GLU A 175 13.89 -6.03 0.52
CA GLU A 175 15.08 -5.30 0.97
C GLU A 175 15.92 -4.77 -0.20
N LYS A 176 16.06 -5.55 -1.27
CA LYS A 176 16.74 -5.12 -2.50
C LYS A 176 16.03 -3.93 -3.15
N THR A 177 14.70 -4.01 -3.28
CA THR A 177 13.89 -2.93 -3.85
C THR A 177 13.98 -1.66 -3.01
N ALA A 178 13.81 -1.77 -1.69
CA ALA A 178 13.93 -0.64 -0.77
C ALA A 178 15.32 0.03 -0.84
N ARG A 179 16.40 -0.75 -0.89
CA ARG A 179 17.77 -0.22 -1.06
C ARG A 179 17.98 0.43 -2.42
N SER A 180 17.39 -0.13 -3.51
CA SER A 180 17.50 0.46 -4.84
C SER A 180 16.81 1.82 -4.91
N VAL A 181 15.65 1.97 -4.26
CA VAL A 181 14.94 3.25 -4.14
C VAL A 181 15.73 4.24 -3.29
N ALA A 182 16.25 3.82 -2.13
CA ALA A 182 17.00 4.68 -1.22
C ALA A 182 18.33 5.20 -1.80
N ARG A 183 18.93 4.47 -2.73
CA ARG A 183 20.20 4.86 -3.39
C ARG A 183 20.02 5.73 -4.62
N ARG A 184 18.77 5.97 -5.06
CA ARG A 184 18.51 6.81 -6.22
C ARG A 184 18.78 8.27 -5.90
N SER A 185 19.33 8.98 -6.90
CA SER A 185 19.39 10.45 -6.84
C SER A 185 17.96 11.01 -6.72
N PRO A 186 17.75 12.10 -5.98
CA PRO A 186 16.45 12.79 -5.90
C PRO A 186 15.86 13.17 -7.26
N THR A 187 16.71 13.28 -8.28
CA THR A 187 16.32 13.62 -9.66
C THR A 187 16.11 12.40 -10.57
N SER A 188 16.41 11.17 -10.12
CA SER A 188 16.23 9.97 -10.93
C SER A 188 14.81 9.45 -10.82
N LEU A 189 14.01 9.71 -11.86
CA LEU A 189 12.61 9.27 -12.00
C LEU A 189 12.47 8.02 -12.88
N ASP A 190 13.55 7.24 -13.06
CA ASP A 190 13.49 6.03 -13.89
C ASP A 190 12.61 4.96 -13.24
N PRO A 191 11.89 4.14 -14.01
CA PRO A 191 11.02 3.12 -13.44
C PRO A 191 11.82 2.07 -12.66
N ILE A 192 11.21 1.56 -11.58
CA ILE A 192 11.75 0.47 -10.77
C ILE A 192 11.46 -0.84 -11.50
N SER A 193 12.47 -1.70 -11.67
CA SER A 193 12.28 -2.99 -12.33
C SER A 193 11.36 -3.90 -11.52
N THR A 194 10.37 -4.48 -12.18
CA THR A 194 9.44 -5.47 -11.63
C THR A 194 9.93 -6.92 -11.84
N LYS A 195 11.04 -7.13 -12.57
CA LYS A 195 11.55 -8.46 -12.90
C LYS A 195 12.01 -9.20 -11.63
N GLY A 196 11.46 -10.39 -11.42
CA GLY A 196 11.83 -11.27 -10.29
C GLY A 196 11.23 -10.85 -8.95
N LEU A 197 10.21 -9.98 -8.93
CA LEU A 197 9.46 -9.65 -7.72
C LEU A 197 8.28 -10.62 -7.52
N PRO A 198 7.96 -10.97 -6.27
CA PRO A 198 6.69 -11.62 -5.95
C PRO A 198 5.49 -10.78 -6.42
N LEU A 199 4.36 -11.44 -6.73
CA LEU A 199 3.14 -10.79 -7.22
C LEU A 199 2.65 -9.68 -6.28
N GLU A 200 2.77 -9.90 -4.98
CA GLU A 200 2.36 -8.96 -3.93
C GLU A 200 3.17 -7.66 -3.96
N LEU A 201 4.43 -7.72 -4.38
CA LEU A 201 5.30 -6.55 -4.50
C LEU A 201 5.21 -5.91 -5.89
N ALA A 202 4.90 -6.68 -6.92
CA ALA A 202 4.78 -6.16 -8.28
C ALA A 202 3.68 -5.08 -8.40
N GLY A 203 2.53 -5.28 -7.74
CA GLY A 203 1.45 -4.30 -7.68
C GLY A 203 1.88 -2.98 -7.02
N LEU A 204 2.58 -3.06 -5.89
CA LEU A 204 3.10 -1.87 -5.20
C LEU A 204 4.13 -1.12 -6.06
N VAL A 205 5.07 -1.84 -6.67
CA VAL A 205 6.10 -1.24 -7.54
C VAL A 205 5.47 -0.62 -8.78
N SER A 206 4.43 -1.23 -9.36
CA SER A 206 3.67 -0.64 -10.47
C SER A 206 3.01 0.68 -10.07
N ALA A 207 2.36 0.74 -8.91
CA ALA A 207 1.76 1.99 -8.41
C ALA A 207 2.81 3.10 -8.19
N ILE A 208 3.98 2.74 -7.66
CA ILE A 208 5.11 3.68 -7.51
C ILE A 208 5.60 4.16 -8.89
N ASN A 209 5.73 3.28 -9.88
CA ASN A 209 6.16 3.65 -11.23
C ASN A 209 5.17 4.62 -11.89
N HIS A 210 3.86 4.39 -11.76
CA HIS A 210 2.84 5.33 -12.24
C HIS A 210 2.98 6.72 -11.57
N LEU A 211 3.28 6.75 -10.27
CA LEU A 211 3.51 8.02 -9.58
C LEU A 211 4.79 8.73 -10.05
N LEU A 212 5.86 7.97 -10.30
CA LEU A 212 7.11 8.50 -10.86
C LEU A 212 6.92 9.05 -12.27
N ASP A 213 6.13 8.37 -13.12
CA ASP A 213 5.82 8.84 -14.47
C ASP A 213 5.01 10.14 -14.43
N ARG A 214 3.98 10.24 -13.60
CA ARG A 214 3.23 11.49 -13.40
C ARG A 214 4.11 12.63 -12.90
N LEU A 215 5.02 12.34 -11.96
CA LEU A 215 5.97 13.33 -11.45
C LEU A 215 6.95 13.78 -12.54
N ARG A 216 7.43 12.84 -13.38
CA ARG A 216 8.32 13.13 -14.53
C ARG A 216 7.62 14.05 -15.53
N GLU A 217 6.37 13.77 -15.88
CA GLU A 217 5.57 14.60 -16.77
C GLU A 217 5.38 16.01 -16.20
N SER A 218 5.02 16.12 -14.93
CA SER A 218 4.85 17.40 -14.25
C SER A 218 6.13 18.22 -14.22
N LEU A 219 7.26 17.63 -13.82
CA LEU A 219 8.56 18.32 -13.79
C LEU A 219 9.03 18.74 -15.19
N SER A 220 8.83 17.90 -16.20
CA SER A 220 9.21 18.24 -17.58
C SER A 220 8.33 19.37 -18.14
N ALA A 221 7.05 19.40 -17.80
CA ALA A 221 6.15 20.51 -18.15
C ALA A 221 6.57 21.80 -17.46
N GLN A 222 6.96 21.74 -16.17
CA GLN A 222 7.44 22.89 -15.41
C GLN A 222 8.78 23.42 -15.96
N GLN A 223 9.72 22.57 -16.33
CA GLN A 223 10.98 22.98 -16.94
C GLN A 223 10.79 23.63 -18.31
N ARG A 224 9.91 23.05 -19.15
CA ARG A 224 9.54 23.68 -20.43
C ARG A 224 8.92 25.04 -20.21
N PHE A 225 7.97 25.16 -19.29
CA PHE A 225 7.34 26.46 -18.95
C PHE A 225 8.38 27.49 -18.52
N ALA A 226 9.32 27.14 -17.64
CA ALA A 226 10.36 28.07 -17.18
C ALA A 226 11.30 28.51 -18.31
N SER A 227 11.68 27.58 -19.18
CA SER A 227 12.51 27.86 -20.37
C SER A 227 11.82 28.80 -21.34
N ASP A 228 10.56 28.49 -21.68
CA ASP A 228 9.77 29.27 -22.63
C ASP A 228 9.50 30.69 -22.07
N ALA A 229 9.14 30.80 -20.78
CA ALA A 229 8.95 32.07 -20.10
C ALA A 229 10.22 32.93 -20.13
N ALA A 230 11.39 32.33 -19.90
CA ALA A 230 12.67 33.03 -19.96
C ALA A 230 12.98 33.55 -21.39
N HIS A 231 12.69 32.76 -22.42
CA HIS A 231 12.86 33.16 -23.80
C HIS A 231 11.93 34.31 -24.19
N GLU A 232 10.64 34.22 -23.83
CA GLU A 232 9.65 35.22 -24.16
C GLU A 232 9.81 36.55 -23.36
N LEU A 233 10.43 36.51 -22.18
CA LEU A 233 10.81 37.71 -21.43
C LEU A 233 12.08 38.37 -21.98
N ARG A 234 13.03 37.60 -22.51
CA ARG A 234 14.29 38.12 -23.06
C ARG A 234 14.04 39.04 -24.25
N THR A 235 13.12 38.67 -25.13
CA THR A 235 12.82 39.39 -26.39
C THR A 235 12.32 40.82 -26.11
N PRO A 236 11.25 41.08 -25.31
CA PRO A 236 10.80 42.42 -25.01
C PRO A 236 11.83 43.21 -24.21
N LEU A 237 12.58 42.58 -23.30
CA LEU A 237 13.61 43.27 -22.51
C LEU A 237 14.75 43.80 -23.44
N THR A 238 15.13 42.99 -24.45
CA THR A 238 16.12 43.40 -25.44
C THR A 238 15.61 44.56 -26.31
N ALA A 239 14.33 44.50 -26.73
CA ALA A 239 13.70 45.58 -27.47
C ALA A 239 13.61 46.88 -26.65
N LEU A 240 13.25 46.78 -25.37
CA LEU A 240 13.23 47.92 -24.44
C LEU A 240 14.62 48.53 -24.29
N LYS A 241 15.67 47.72 -24.11
CA LYS A 241 17.05 48.20 -24.04
C LYS A 241 17.46 48.98 -25.30
N LEU A 242 17.06 48.48 -26.47
CA LEU A 242 17.31 49.16 -27.73
C LEU A 242 16.60 50.52 -27.80
N GLN A 243 15.32 50.60 -27.39
CA GLN A 243 14.57 51.84 -27.40
C GLN A 243 15.19 52.89 -26.44
N VAL A 244 15.67 52.46 -25.26
CA VAL A 244 16.43 53.37 -24.36
C VAL A 244 17.67 53.91 -25.02
N GLN A 245 18.47 53.04 -25.70
CA GLN A 245 19.67 53.49 -26.42
C GLN A 245 19.35 54.44 -27.57
N LEU A 246 18.24 54.21 -28.28
CA LEU A 246 17.79 55.11 -29.35
C LEU A 246 17.33 56.46 -28.79
N ALA A 247 16.59 56.50 -27.68
CA ALA A 247 16.18 57.72 -27.01
C ALA A 247 17.40 58.53 -26.51
N GLN A 248 18.41 57.86 -25.95
CA GLN A 248 19.66 58.48 -25.50
C GLN A 248 20.51 59.09 -26.65
N ARG A 249 20.46 58.50 -27.82
CA ARG A 249 21.22 58.94 -29.01
C ARG A 249 20.41 59.82 -29.93
N ALA A 250 19.16 60.10 -29.65
CA ALA A 250 18.29 60.94 -30.49
C ALA A 250 18.85 62.37 -30.60
N LYS A 251 19.00 62.84 -31.84
CA LYS A 251 19.49 64.18 -32.14
C LYS A 251 18.35 65.24 -32.19
N THR A 252 17.12 64.81 -32.30
CA THR A 252 15.93 65.67 -32.34
C THR A 252 14.93 65.27 -31.24
N ASP A 253 14.15 66.22 -30.77
CA ASP A 253 13.13 65.98 -29.72
C ASP A 253 12.04 65.03 -30.25
N GLU A 254 11.63 65.14 -31.51
CA GLU A 254 10.68 64.21 -32.16
C GLU A 254 11.15 62.78 -32.17
N ALA A 255 12.44 62.57 -32.49
CA ALA A 255 13.02 61.21 -32.49
C ALA A 255 13.11 60.61 -31.10
N ARG A 256 13.37 61.50 -30.09
CA ARG A 256 13.38 61.11 -28.66
C ARG A 256 11.98 60.73 -28.18
N GLU A 257 10.99 61.54 -28.47
CA GLU A 257 9.60 61.36 -28.10
C GLU A 257 9.04 60.07 -28.72
N LYS A 258 9.31 59.80 -30.01
CA LYS A 258 8.93 58.56 -30.68
C LYS A 258 9.57 57.34 -30.04
N SER A 259 10.82 57.40 -29.60
CA SER A 259 11.50 56.34 -28.91
C SER A 259 10.94 56.08 -27.52
N LEU A 260 10.56 57.17 -26.80
CA LEU A 260 9.89 57.07 -25.49
C LEU A 260 8.47 56.50 -25.59
N MET A 261 7.69 56.88 -26.60
CA MET A 261 6.39 56.27 -26.87
C MET A 261 6.53 54.76 -27.13
N ARG A 262 7.46 54.31 -27.99
CA ARG A 262 7.72 52.91 -28.25
C ARG A 262 8.23 52.15 -27.01
N LEU A 263 9.01 52.82 -26.14
CA LEU A 263 9.45 52.31 -24.88
C LEU A 263 8.25 52.00 -23.96
N ASN A 264 7.33 52.97 -23.84
CA ASN A 264 6.12 52.82 -23.01
C ASN A 264 5.21 51.67 -23.52
N GLU A 265 4.99 51.58 -24.84
CA GLU A 265 4.29 50.46 -25.45
C GLU A 265 4.97 49.11 -25.14
N GLY A 266 6.31 49.10 -25.20
CA GLY A 266 7.10 47.90 -24.86
C GLY A 266 6.96 47.48 -23.40
N ILE A 267 6.98 48.45 -22.47
CA ILE A 267 6.76 48.20 -21.04
C ILE A 267 5.37 47.59 -20.83
N ASN A 268 4.32 48.20 -21.41
CA ASN A 268 2.96 47.70 -21.30
C ASN A 268 2.78 46.28 -21.86
N ARG A 269 3.50 45.92 -22.93
CA ARG A 269 3.54 44.55 -23.46
C ARG A 269 4.23 43.58 -22.51
N ALA A 270 5.38 43.97 -21.94
CA ALA A 270 6.12 43.14 -21.00
C ALA A 270 5.32 42.90 -19.71
N THR A 271 4.67 43.96 -19.19
CA THR A 271 3.79 43.85 -18.00
C THR A 271 2.63 42.87 -18.24
N ARG A 272 1.97 42.97 -19.39
CA ARG A 272 0.92 42.01 -19.76
C ARG A 272 1.42 40.59 -19.85
N LEU A 273 2.61 40.35 -20.44
CA LEU A 273 3.21 39.04 -20.49
C LEU A 273 3.48 38.46 -19.09
N VAL A 274 4.05 39.26 -18.18
CA VAL A 274 4.30 38.87 -16.79
C VAL A 274 2.99 38.48 -16.10
N GLN A 275 1.93 39.30 -16.25
CA GLN A 275 0.62 39.01 -15.68
C GLN A 275 0.04 37.71 -16.21
N GLN A 276 0.17 37.44 -17.52
CA GLN A 276 -0.28 36.18 -18.13
C GLN A 276 0.50 34.95 -17.60
N LEU A 277 1.82 35.08 -17.43
CA LEU A 277 2.65 34.03 -16.85
C LEU A 277 2.29 33.74 -15.39
N LEU A 278 2.08 34.81 -14.58
CA LEU A 278 1.65 34.64 -13.19
C LEU A 278 0.27 34.01 -13.09
N THR A 279 -0.63 34.34 -13.99
CA THR A 279 -1.95 33.70 -14.03
C THR A 279 -1.85 32.21 -14.37
N LEU A 280 -1.07 31.84 -15.38
CA LEU A 280 -0.82 30.42 -15.71
C LEU A 280 -0.20 29.66 -14.55
N ALA A 281 0.71 30.28 -13.80
CA ALA A 281 1.32 29.65 -12.62
C ALA A 281 0.34 29.47 -11.45
N ARG A 282 -0.65 30.40 -11.30
CA ARG A 282 -1.70 30.30 -10.26
C ARG A 282 -2.80 29.31 -10.61
N LEU A 283 -3.01 29.01 -11.88
CA LEU A 283 -4.00 28.05 -12.38
C LEU A 283 -3.50 26.58 -12.29
N ASP A 284 -2.62 26.26 -11.34
CA ASP A 284 -2.18 24.90 -11.08
C ASP A 284 -3.30 24.11 -10.36
N PRO A 285 -3.65 22.89 -10.79
CA PRO A 285 -4.73 22.09 -10.19
C PRO A 285 -4.51 21.80 -8.71
N ASP A 286 -3.25 21.67 -8.28
CA ASP A 286 -2.91 21.38 -6.88
C ASP A 286 -3.03 22.60 -5.94
N SER A 287 -3.19 23.82 -6.47
CA SER A 287 -3.31 25.05 -5.69
C SER A 287 -4.75 25.52 -5.45
N THR A 288 -5.75 24.88 -6.06
CA THR A 288 -7.15 25.33 -6.04
C THR A 288 -7.92 24.80 -4.84
N LYS A 289 -7.64 25.31 -3.65
CA LYS A 289 -8.57 25.30 -2.51
C LYS A 289 -9.48 26.55 -2.51
N HIS A 290 -9.84 27.09 -3.66
CA HIS A 290 -10.81 28.17 -3.70
C HIS A 290 -12.21 27.58 -3.73
N PRO A 291 -13.14 28.05 -2.88
CA PRO A 291 -14.51 27.57 -2.94
C PRO A 291 -15.10 27.94 -4.30
N ALA A 292 -15.62 26.95 -5.00
CA ALA A 292 -16.36 27.16 -6.22
C ALA A 292 -17.64 27.99 -5.88
N SER A 293 -17.89 29.03 -6.66
CA SER A 293 -19.09 29.86 -6.54
C SER A 293 -19.97 29.69 -7.79
N THR A 294 -21.26 29.91 -7.62
CA THR A 294 -22.18 29.94 -8.78
C THR A 294 -21.94 31.23 -9.58
N ILE A 295 -21.55 31.07 -10.83
CA ILE A 295 -21.22 32.14 -11.77
C ILE A 295 -22.42 32.35 -12.71
N LYS A 296 -22.96 33.56 -12.77
CA LYS A 296 -23.98 33.98 -13.73
C LYS A 296 -23.30 34.45 -15.02
N LEU A 297 -23.33 33.61 -16.06
CA LEU A 297 -22.60 33.86 -17.28
C LEU A 297 -23.20 35.01 -18.13
N ASP A 298 -24.51 35.21 -18.09
CA ASP A 298 -25.19 36.33 -18.71
C ASP A 298 -24.66 37.67 -18.21
N SER A 299 -24.58 37.84 -16.89
CA SER A 299 -24.05 39.03 -16.26
C SER A 299 -22.57 39.26 -16.57
N LEU A 300 -21.80 38.16 -16.56
CA LEU A 300 -20.36 38.15 -16.86
C LEU A 300 -20.11 38.56 -18.32
N ALA A 301 -20.88 38.00 -19.26
CA ALA A 301 -20.79 38.34 -20.69
C ALA A 301 -21.06 39.85 -20.96
N HIS A 302 -22.08 40.44 -20.31
CA HIS A 302 -22.34 41.84 -20.42
C HIS A 302 -21.19 42.70 -19.90
N SER A 303 -20.64 42.33 -18.72
CA SER A 303 -19.48 43.04 -18.15
C SER A 303 -18.26 43.00 -19.06
N VAL A 304 -17.95 41.79 -19.64
CA VAL A 304 -16.82 41.67 -20.59
C VAL A 304 -17.08 42.46 -21.88
N CYS A 305 -18.33 42.48 -22.37
CA CYS A 305 -18.72 43.26 -23.52
C CYS A 305 -18.51 44.77 -23.28
N GLU A 306 -18.93 45.29 -22.11
CA GLU A 306 -18.72 46.66 -21.71
C GLU A 306 -17.23 47.03 -21.61
N ASP A 307 -16.42 46.17 -20.99
CA ASP A 307 -14.97 46.37 -20.85
C ASP A 307 -14.26 46.42 -22.20
N MET A 308 -14.73 45.64 -23.20
CA MET A 308 -14.09 45.51 -24.52
C MET A 308 -14.58 46.54 -25.55
N THR A 309 -15.76 47.09 -25.36
CA THR A 309 -16.38 48.09 -26.28
C THR A 309 -15.47 49.28 -26.58
N PRO A 310 -14.80 49.92 -25.61
CA PRO A 310 -13.91 51.08 -25.90
C PRO A 310 -12.70 50.69 -26.77
N ILE A 311 -12.20 49.47 -26.60
CA ILE A 311 -11.05 48.96 -27.38
C ILE A 311 -11.47 48.62 -28.80
N ALA A 312 -12.63 47.93 -28.94
CA ALA A 312 -13.19 47.59 -30.23
C ALA A 312 -13.59 48.78 -31.07
N SER A 313 -14.15 49.84 -30.43
CA SER A 313 -14.56 51.06 -31.10
C SER A 313 -13.41 51.81 -31.77
N GLN A 314 -12.15 51.67 -31.29
CA GLN A 314 -10.97 52.24 -31.95
C GLN A 314 -10.74 51.67 -33.37
N LYS A 315 -11.29 50.47 -33.64
CA LYS A 315 -11.26 49.80 -34.94
C LYS A 315 -12.64 49.78 -35.62
N SER A 316 -13.60 50.55 -35.14
CA SER A 316 -15.00 50.51 -35.63
C SER A 316 -15.63 49.12 -35.55
N ILE A 317 -15.17 48.26 -34.65
CA ILE A 317 -15.71 46.90 -34.46
C ILE A 317 -16.88 47.00 -33.47
N THR A 318 -17.98 46.34 -33.82
CA THR A 318 -19.17 46.23 -32.94
C THR A 318 -19.04 44.97 -32.10
N VAL A 319 -19.10 45.09 -30.77
CA VAL A 319 -19.17 43.96 -29.82
C VAL A 319 -20.56 43.91 -29.20
N THR A 320 -21.21 42.77 -29.22
CA THR A 320 -22.56 42.58 -28.68
C THR A 320 -22.63 41.35 -27.78
N ALA A 321 -23.42 41.43 -26.73
CA ALA A 321 -23.73 40.27 -25.87
C ALA A 321 -25.13 39.77 -26.20
N VAL A 322 -25.26 38.51 -26.62
CA VAL A 322 -26.52 37.81 -26.91
C VAL A 322 -26.63 36.69 -25.87
N THR A 323 -27.32 36.99 -24.78
CA THR A 323 -27.28 36.13 -23.60
C THR A 323 -28.64 35.48 -23.31
N GLU A 324 -28.64 34.20 -23.02
CA GLU A 324 -29.71 33.49 -22.33
C GLU A 324 -29.22 33.18 -20.90
N PRO A 325 -30.14 33.06 -19.93
CA PRO A 325 -29.75 32.72 -18.57
C PRO A 325 -28.98 31.41 -18.53
N ALA A 326 -27.72 31.47 -18.10
CA ALA A 326 -26.84 30.31 -17.95
C ALA A 326 -25.95 30.48 -16.72
N SER A 327 -25.74 29.40 -15.97
CA SER A 327 -24.89 29.43 -14.80
C SER A 327 -23.99 28.20 -14.76
N THR A 328 -22.80 28.36 -14.20
CA THR A 328 -21.85 27.28 -13.91
C THR A 328 -21.27 27.48 -12.53
N GLU A 329 -20.65 26.44 -11.96
CA GLU A 329 -19.90 26.58 -10.72
C GLU A 329 -18.40 26.63 -11.04
N GLY A 330 -17.66 27.50 -10.36
CA GLY A 330 -16.24 27.64 -10.59
C GLY A 330 -15.62 28.90 -10.03
N LEU A 331 -14.50 29.31 -10.61
CA LEU A 331 -13.75 30.51 -10.27
C LEU A 331 -14.17 31.66 -11.22
N GLU A 332 -14.98 32.60 -10.73
CA GLU A 332 -15.50 33.70 -11.55
C GLU A 332 -14.37 34.50 -12.23
N ASP A 333 -13.30 34.83 -11.50
CA ASP A 333 -12.16 35.54 -12.06
C ASP A 333 -11.47 34.78 -13.20
N ALA A 334 -11.40 33.44 -13.12
CA ALA A 334 -10.82 32.62 -14.17
C ALA A 334 -11.72 32.61 -15.41
N VAL A 335 -13.04 32.43 -15.23
CA VAL A 335 -14.00 32.43 -16.36
C VAL A 335 -14.04 33.85 -17.00
N ARG A 336 -14.02 34.94 -16.21
CA ARG A 336 -13.90 36.29 -16.72
C ARG A 336 -12.63 36.47 -17.56
N LEU A 337 -11.49 36.01 -17.06
CA LEU A 337 -10.23 36.05 -17.80
C LEU A 337 -10.26 35.26 -19.10
N MET A 338 -10.88 34.08 -19.10
CA MET A 338 -11.10 33.26 -20.31
C MET A 338 -11.90 34.03 -21.36
N MET A 339 -13.05 34.56 -21.00
CA MET A 339 -13.88 35.36 -21.91
C MET A 339 -13.16 36.61 -22.42
N THR A 340 -12.43 37.30 -21.54
CA THR A 340 -11.63 38.49 -21.92
C THR A 340 -10.54 38.13 -22.92
N ASN A 341 -9.79 37.02 -22.70
CA ASN A 341 -8.75 36.59 -23.63
C ASN A 341 -9.31 36.22 -25.02
N LEU A 342 -10.47 35.53 -25.05
CA LEU A 342 -11.12 35.20 -26.32
C LEU A 342 -11.64 36.44 -27.04
N THR A 343 -12.25 37.35 -26.32
CA THR A 343 -12.77 38.61 -26.91
C THR A 343 -11.64 39.53 -27.37
N ASP A 344 -10.52 39.65 -26.61
CA ASP A 344 -9.32 40.38 -27.05
C ASP A 344 -8.73 39.77 -28.34
N ASN A 345 -8.69 38.45 -28.44
CA ASN A 345 -8.30 37.79 -29.68
C ASN A 345 -9.26 38.15 -30.84
N ALA A 346 -10.56 38.09 -30.63
CA ALA A 346 -11.54 38.45 -31.63
C ALA A 346 -11.35 39.91 -32.10
N VAL A 347 -11.23 40.90 -31.19
CA VAL A 347 -10.96 42.32 -31.52
C VAL A 347 -9.65 42.49 -32.28
N ARG A 348 -8.65 41.72 -31.94
CA ARG A 348 -7.32 41.78 -32.56
C ARG A 348 -7.28 41.33 -34.02
N TYR A 349 -7.98 40.24 -34.29
CA TYR A 349 -7.94 39.58 -35.61
C TYR A 349 -9.10 40.02 -36.53
N THR A 350 -10.17 40.51 -36.00
CA THR A 350 -11.27 41.08 -36.80
C THR A 350 -10.86 42.34 -37.50
N PRO A 351 -11.13 42.51 -38.82
CA PRO A 351 -10.90 43.73 -39.57
C PRO A 351 -11.74 44.92 -39.08
N GLU A 352 -11.38 46.14 -39.48
CA GLU A 352 -12.18 47.32 -39.23
C GLU A 352 -13.60 47.19 -39.74
N GLY A 353 -14.59 47.64 -38.96
CA GLY A 353 -16.00 47.52 -39.27
C GLY A 353 -16.60 46.12 -39.04
N GLY A 354 -15.82 45.19 -38.45
CA GLY A 354 -16.28 43.86 -38.16
C GLY A 354 -17.24 43.75 -36.98
N ARG A 355 -17.69 42.51 -36.72
CA ARG A 355 -18.66 42.18 -35.65
C ARG A 355 -18.12 41.05 -34.78
N ILE A 356 -18.38 41.15 -33.46
CA ILE A 356 -18.09 40.18 -32.47
C ILE A 356 -19.34 39.93 -31.61
N GLU A 357 -19.71 38.71 -31.38
CA GLU A 357 -20.82 38.35 -30.51
C GLU A 357 -20.36 37.45 -29.39
N ILE A 358 -20.69 37.81 -28.15
CA ILE A 358 -20.50 36.96 -26.96
C ILE A 358 -21.86 36.34 -26.68
N ARG A 359 -21.97 35.02 -26.82
CA ARG A 359 -23.19 34.28 -26.60
C ARG A 359 -23.10 33.38 -25.38
N THR A 360 -24.16 33.36 -24.58
CA THR A 360 -24.27 32.42 -23.45
C THR A 360 -25.61 31.72 -23.50
N ARG A 361 -25.65 30.42 -23.23
CA ARG A 361 -26.86 29.63 -23.12
C ARG A 361 -26.66 28.41 -22.23
N THR A 362 -27.77 27.83 -21.76
CA THR A 362 -27.71 26.52 -21.09
C THR A 362 -27.56 25.42 -22.13
N ASP A 363 -26.73 24.41 -21.86
CA ASP A 363 -26.59 23.23 -22.71
C ASP A 363 -27.80 22.31 -22.51
N ALA A 364 -28.53 22.04 -23.58
CA ALA A 364 -29.74 21.22 -23.52
C ALA A 364 -29.47 19.74 -23.14
N ASP A 365 -28.24 19.24 -23.41
CA ASP A 365 -27.90 17.83 -23.21
C ASP A 365 -27.32 17.57 -21.80
N THR A 366 -26.60 18.56 -21.19
CA THR A 366 -25.81 18.34 -19.99
C THR A 366 -26.23 19.18 -18.79
N ASP A 367 -27.26 20.03 -18.93
CA ASP A 367 -27.68 21.05 -17.94
C ASP A 367 -26.48 21.94 -17.50
N GLY A 368 -25.42 21.93 -18.29
CA GLY A 368 -24.24 22.77 -18.15
C GLY A 368 -24.41 24.13 -18.83
N ALA A 369 -23.32 24.83 -19.01
CA ALA A 369 -23.34 26.14 -19.65
C ALA A 369 -22.49 26.15 -20.93
N VAL A 370 -22.96 26.84 -21.96
CA VAL A 370 -22.23 27.07 -23.21
C VAL A 370 -21.92 28.56 -23.33
N ILE A 371 -20.65 28.86 -23.61
CA ILE A 371 -20.13 30.18 -23.89
C ILE A 371 -19.59 30.14 -25.33
N GLU A 372 -20.02 31.05 -26.18
CA GLU A 372 -19.51 31.18 -27.53
C GLU A 372 -19.01 32.62 -27.77
N ILE A 373 -17.81 32.76 -28.28
CA ILE A 373 -17.29 34.02 -28.77
C ILE A 373 -17.10 33.87 -30.29
N CYS A 374 -17.91 34.60 -31.01
CA CYS A 374 -18.01 34.54 -32.48
C CYS A 374 -17.49 35.82 -33.10
N ASP A 375 -16.63 35.75 -34.10
CA ASP A 375 -16.16 36.85 -34.90
C ASP A 375 -16.39 36.64 -36.40
N ASN A 376 -16.29 37.68 -37.18
CA ASN A 376 -16.30 37.66 -38.64
C ASN A 376 -14.92 37.98 -39.25
N GLY A 377 -13.84 37.59 -38.56
CA GLY A 377 -12.47 37.77 -38.98
C GLY A 377 -12.03 36.79 -40.08
N PRO A 378 -10.72 36.52 -40.24
CA PRO A 378 -10.17 35.64 -41.27
C PRO A 378 -10.40 34.15 -40.97
N GLY A 379 -10.76 33.78 -39.74
CA GLY A 379 -10.89 32.38 -39.34
C GLY A 379 -9.56 31.72 -38.99
N ILE A 380 -9.64 30.45 -38.56
CA ILE A 380 -8.49 29.58 -38.24
C ILE A 380 -8.57 28.35 -39.14
N ALA A 381 -7.49 28.09 -39.85
CA ALA A 381 -7.40 26.93 -40.75
C ALA A 381 -7.57 25.61 -39.95
N PRO A 382 -8.28 24.60 -40.47
CA PRO A 382 -8.56 23.36 -39.76
C PRO A 382 -7.29 22.68 -39.21
N GLU A 383 -6.17 22.74 -39.92
CA GLU A 383 -4.89 22.13 -39.52
C GLU A 383 -4.22 22.83 -38.34
N GLU A 384 -4.63 24.09 -38.06
CA GLU A 384 -4.08 24.90 -36.97
C GLU A 384 -4.98 24.86 -35.71
N ARG A 385 -6.24 24.41 -35.80
CA ARG A 385 -7.25 24.48 -34.72
C ARG A 385 -6.81 23.74 -33.44
N GLU A 386 -6.06 22.68 -33.53
CA GLU A 386 -5.51 22.00 -32.34
C GLU A 386 -4.30 22.74 -31.76
N ARG A 387 -3.43 23.26 -32.65
CA ARG A 387 -2.16 23.86 -32.25
C ARG A 387 -2.27 25.26 -31.72
N VAL A 388 -3.34 26.00 -32.00
CA VAL A 388 -3.53 27.37 -31.49
C VAL A 388 -3.66 27.45 -29.97
N PHE A 389 -3.91 26.32 -29.28
CA PHE A 389 -3.91 26.21 -27.82
C PHE A 389 -2.53 25.93 -27.22
N ASP A 390 -1.52 25.61 -28.06
CA ASP A 390 -0.15 25.42 -27.61
C ASP A 390 0.42 26.74 -27.10
N ARG A 391 1.21 26.67 -26.04
CA ARG A 391 1.85 27.86 -25.46
C ARG A 391 2.79 28.50 -26.48
N PHE A 392 2.71 29.85 -26.61
CA PHE A 392 3.53 30.66 -27.50
C PHE A 392 3.32 30.37 -29.01
N TYR A 393 2.35 29.51 -29.37
CA TYR A 393 2.05 29.24 -30.76
C TYR A 393 1.40 30.45 -31.45
N ARG A 394 1.81 30.71 -32.68
CA ARG A 394 1.26 31.74 -33.55
C ARG A 394 1.22 31.23 -34.99
N ALA A 395 0.07 31.40 -35.67
CA ALA A 395 -0.06 31.01 -37.06
C ALA A 395 0.94 31.80 -37.95
N LEU A 396 1.56 31.08 -38.90
CA LEU A 396 2.53 31.66 -39.81
C LEU A 396 1.87 32.74 -40.67
N GLY A 397 2.52 33.92 -40.72
CA GLY A 397 2.02 35.05 -41.51
C GLY A 397 1.17 36.08 -40.77
N THR A 398 0.92 35.91 -39.51
CA THR A 398 0.15 36.86 -38.68
C THR A 398 1.00 38.11 -38.36
N LYS A 399 0.58 39.26 -38.89
CA LYS A 399 1.23 40.57 -38.66
C LYS A 399 0.85 41.22 -37.31
N THR A 400 -0.18 40.71 -36.61
CA THR A 400 -0.68 41.26 -35.35
C THR A 400 0.21 40.87 -34.17
N SER A 401 0.54 41.83 -33.30
CA SER A 401 1.38 41.62 -32.12
C SER A 401 0.64 40.79 -31.07
N GLY A 402 1.20 39.66 -30.61
CA GLY A 402 0.59 38.84 -29.53
C GLY A 402 1.63 37.94 -28.86
N THR A 403 1.37 37.51 -27.62
CA THR A 403 2.27 36.65 -26.81
C THR A 403 2.12 35.14 -27.10
N GLY A 404 1.03 34.72 -27.77
CA GLY A 404 0.71 33.31 -27.95
C GLY A 404 0.31 32.58 -26.67
N LEU A 405 0.05 33.30 -25.57
CA LEU A 405 -0.37 32.73 -24.28
C LEU A 405 -1.88 32.77 -24.04
N GLY A 406 -2.61 33.67 -24.71
CA GLY A 406 -4.04 33.88 -24.43
C GLY A 406 -4.88 32.62 -24.59
N LEU A 407 -4.73 31.88 -25.70
CA LEU A 407 -5.47 30.64 -25.94
C LEU A 407 -5.00 29.48 -25.08
N ALA A 408 -3.72 29.43 -24.69
CA ALA A 408 -3.21 28.47 -23.73
C ALA A 408 -3.80 28.69 -22.33
N ILE A 409 -4.00 29.95 -21.91
CA ILE A 409 -4.72 30.32 -20.69
C ILE A 409 -6.17 29.87 -20.76
N VAL A 410 -6.84 30.13 -21.89
CA VAL A 410 -8.23 29.69 -22.13
C VAL A 410 -8.35 28.18 -21.98
N LYS A 411 -7.50 27.41 -22.66
CA LYS A 411 -7.50 25.94 -22.57
C LYS A 411 -7.30 25.47 -21.14
N ARG A 412 -6.36 26.06 -20.41
CA ARG A 412 -6.09 25.71 -19.01
C ARG A 412 -7.29 25.99 -18.09
N ILE A 413 -7.97 27.10 -18.28
CA ILE A 413 -9.17 27.44 -17.52
C ILE A 413 -10.30 26.44 -17.81
N VAL A 414 -10.51 26.09 -19.07
CA VAL A 414 -11.49 25.08 -19.48
C VAL A 414 -11.18 23.73 -18.84
N ASP A 415 -9.92 23.27 -18.85
CA ASP A 415 -9.48 22.02 -18.27
C ASP A 415 -9.70 21.97 -16.75
N ILE A 416 -9.42 23.07 -16.04
CA ILE A 416 -9.66 23.16 -14.57
C ILE A 416 -11.14 23.07 -14.23
N HIS A 417 -12.01 23.61 -15.10
CA HIS A 417 -13.45 23.52 -14.94
C HIS A 417 -14.07 22.25 -15.56
N HIS A 418 -13.22 21.28 -15.93
CA HIS A 418 -13.65 20.03 -16.57
C HIS A 418 -14.52 20.22 -17.81
N GLY A 419 -14.32 21.34 -18.52
CA GLY A 419 -15.07 21.69 -19.71
C GLY A 419 -14.42 21.19 -21.00
N THR A 420 -15.05 21.52 -22.10
CA THR A 420 -14.53 21.28 -23.47
C THR A 420 -14.49 22.57 -24.25
N ILE A 421 -13.52 22.72 -25.14
CA ILE A 421 -13.42 23.83 -26.09
C ILE A 421 -13.32 23.31 -27.52
N ALA A 422 -14.09 23.91 -28.40
CA ALA A 422 -14.09 23.62 -29.85
C ALA A 422 -13.96 24.92 -30.62
N ILE A 423 -13.47 24.82 -31.85
CA ILE A 423 -13.36 25.93 -32.80
C ILE A 423 -14.21 25.59 -34.02
N ASP A 424 -15.20 26.44 -34.27
CA ASP A 424 -16.09 26.35 -35.42
C ASP A 424 -15.94 27.60 -36.31
N ASP A 425 -16.60 27.59 -37.44
CA ASP A 425 -16.65 28.76 -38.34
C ASP A 425 -17.45 29.89 -37.68
N GLY A 426 -17.05 31.13 -37.94
CA GLY A 426 -17.58 32.32 -37.29
C GLY A 426 -18.90 32.84 -37.87
N LEU A 427 -19.16 34.14 -37.68
CA LEU A 427 -20.39 34.78 -38.12
C LEU A 427 -20.47 34.82 -39.64
N ASP A 428 -21.69 34.52 -40.16
CA ASP A 428 -21.97 34.49 -41.59
C ASP A 428 -21.09 33.54 -42.42
N GLY A 429 -20.58 32.45 -41.78
CA GLY A 429 -19.70 31.46 -42.41
C GLY A 429 -18.25 31.96 -42.61
N ARG A 430 -17.88 33.04 -41.98
CA ARG A 430 -16.52 33.60 -41.95
C ARG A 430 -16.11 33.87 -40.50
N GLY A 431 -14.78 33.88 -40.27
CA GLY A 431 -14.24 34.14 -38.92
C GLY A 431 -14.17 32.89 -38.07
N THR A 432 -14.18 33.09 -36.75
CA THR A 432 -14.00 32.03 -35.77
C THR A 432 -15.08 32.05 -34.71
N THR A 433 -15.57 30.90 -34.34
CA THR A 433 -16.38 30.70 -33.13
C THR A 433 -15.62 29.79 -32.16
N PHE A 434 -15.26 30.34 -31.00
CA PHE A 434 -14.79 29.53 -29.88
C PHE A 434 -15.99 29.10 -29.05
N ARG A 435 -16.28 27.81 -29.01
CA ARG A 435 -17.37 27.23 -28.24
C ARG A 435 -16.81 26.50 -27.00
N ILE A 436 -17.16 26.96 -25.82
CA ILE A 436 -16.79 26.38 -24.55
C ILE A 436 -18.02 25.78 -23.90
N ARG A 437 -17.92 24.52 -23.46
CA ARG A 437 -18.95 23.85 -22.65
C ARG A 437 -18.38 23.64 -21.25
N LEU A 438 -19.07 24.15 -20.26
CA LEU A 438 -18.73 24.00 -18.85
C LEU A 438 -19.80 23.13 -18.18
N PRO A 439 -19.46 22.00 -17.55
CA PRO A 439 -20.45 21.17 -16.86
C PRO A 439 -20.97 21.87 -15.61
N LYS A 440 -22.18 21.51 -15.16
CA LYS A 440 -22.68 21.86 -13.84
C LYS A 440 -21.94 20.98 -12.81
N LEU A 441 -21.30 21.59 -11.82
CA LEU A 441 -20.56 20.85 -10.79
C LEU A 441 -21.53 20.10 -9.86
N GLY A 442 -21.89 18.95 -10.20
CA GLY A 442 -22.73 17.98 -9.51
C GLY A 442 -22.69 16.67 -10.24
N ALA A 443 -22.40 16.72 -11.56
CA ALA A 443 -22.30 15.54 -12.41
C ALA A 443 -20.88 14.91 -12.42
N ALA A 444 -19.84 15.66 -12.12
CA ALA A 444 -18.45 15.16 -12.14
C ALA A 444 -18.03 14.40 -10.86
N ALA A 445 -18.72 14.58 -9.74
CA ALA A 445 -18.47 13.84 -8.50
C ALA A 445 -19.06 12.41 -8.49
N ALA A 446 -19.86 12.06 -9.50
CA ALA A 446 -20.50 10.74 -9.63
C ALA A 446 -19.75 9.78 -10.58
N ALA A 447 -18.61 10.17 -11.16
CA ALA A 447 -17.89 9.40 -12.17
C ALA A 447 -16.40 9.11 -11.81
N VAL A 448 -16.04 9.17 -10.50
CA VAL A 448 -14.72 8.72 -10.01
C VAL A 448 -14.88 7.60 -8.98
#